data_4b17f64aa2fd49e015fb345347025d43
#
_entry.id   4b17f64aa2fd49e015fb345347025d43
#
_cell.length_a   1.000
_cell.length_b   1.000
_cell.length_c   1.000
_cell.angle_alpha   90.00
_cell.angle_beta   90.00
_cell.angle_gamma   90.00
#
_symmetry.space_group_name_H-M   'P 1'
#
loop_
_entity.id
_entity.type
_entity.pdbx_description
1 polymer ?
#
loop_
_entity_poly.entity_id
_entity_poly.type
_entity_poly.pdbx_seq_one_letter_code
_entity_poly.pdbx_strand_id
1 'polypeptide(L)'
;MLYGVRPDPTPVPDTENHLLRGLAQTPMRLVDRDDPGFLLPDWVVTRPRLTGICGSDAKQVFMDWGDVASPDNPMKAFFSLPQVLGHEVVADVVALGPEAKGLEVGDRVVLNPWLSCAPRGVSPICPACERGDFSLCSSFATGPIAPGIHIGTSSDARSMPSFAAS
;
A
#
# COMPACT_ATOMS: atom_id res chain seq x y z
N MET A 1 -9.41 -2.54 -4.96
CA MET A 1 -8.80 -3.00 -6.24
C MET A 1 -7.47 -3.64 -5.91
N LEU A 2 -7.18 -4.84 -6.40
CA LEU A 2 -5.96 -5.59 -6.12
C LEU A 2 -5.02 -5.53 -7.34
N TYR A 3 -3.77 -5.15 -7.09
CA TYR A 3 -2.74 -5.05 -8.10
C TYR A 3 -1.77 -6.24 -8.05
N GLY A 4 -1.26 -6.65 -9.22
CA GLY A 4 -0.32 -7.77 -9.32
C GLY A 4 -0.97 -9.15 -9.41
N VAL A 5 -2.31 -9.21 -9.49
CA VAL A 5 -3.05 -10.46 -9.70
C VAL A 5 -3.92 -10.31 -10.94
N ARG A 6 -3.55 -10.98 -11.99
CA ARG A 6 -4.32 -11.01 -13.23
C ARG A 6 -4.66 -12.45 -13.60
N PRO A 7 -5.95 -12.83 -13.52
CA PRO A 7 -6.31 -14.22 -13.78
C PRO A 7 -6.32 -14.55 -15.28
N ASP A 8 -6.89 -13.67 -16.08
CA ASP A 8 -7.15 -13.90 -17.50
C ASP A 8 -6.71 -12.71 -18.36
N PRO A 9 -6.27 -12.94 -19.61
CA PRO A 9 -5.99 -11.86 -20.54
C PRO A 9 -7.28 -11.07 -20.82
N THR A 10 -7.23 -9.77 -20.61
CA THR A 10 -8.30 -8.87 -21.05
C THR A 10 -8.06 -8.55 -22.52
N PRO A 11 -9.07 -8.66 -23.39
CA PRO A 11 -8.94 -8.25 -24.78
C PRO A 11 -8.47 -6.79 -24.85
N VAL A 12 -7.47 -6.54 -25.68
CA VAL A 12 -7.02 -5.17 -25.93
C VAL A 12 -8.05 -4.49 -26.82
N PRO A 13 -8.62 -3.35 -26.42
CA PRO A 13 -9.62 -2.67 -27.22
C PRO A 13 -9.03 -2.20 -28.56
N ASP A 14 -9.84 -2.30 -29.60
CA ASP A 14 -9.51 -1.73 -30.91
C ASP A 14 -9.67 -0.21 -30.85
N THR A 15 -8.59 0.47 -30.47
CA THR A 15 -8.55 1.92 -30.29
C THR A 15 -7.13 2.43 -30.47
N GLU A 16 -6.98 3.62 -31.01
CA GLU A 16 -5.71 4.33 -31.08
C GLU A 16 -5.29 4.93 -29.72
N ASN A 17 -6.22 5.02 -28.77
CA ASN A 17 -5.92 5.53 -27.44
C ASN A 17 -5.03 4.55 -26.68
N HIS A 18 -3.74 4.87 -26.59
CA HIS A 18 -2.73 4.03 -25.92
C HIS A 18 -2.99 3.84 -24.42
N LEU A 19 -3.67 4.80 -23.74
CA LEU A 19 -4.03 4.67 -22.33
C LEU A 19 -5.08 3.58 -22.12
N LEU A 20 -6.11 3.52 -22.95
CA LEU A 20 -7.13 2.48 -22.88
C LEU A 20 -6.53 1.10 -23.19
N ARG A 21 -5.62 1.02 -24.15
CA ARG A 21 -4.90 -0.22 -24.45
C ARG A 21 -4.03 -0.65 -23.28
N GLY A 22 -3.31 0.29 -22.64
CA GLY A 22 -2.51 0.04 -21.44
C GLY A 22 -3.35 -0.44 -20.27
N LEU A 23 -4.50 0.21 -20.01
CA LEU A 23 -5.42 -0.18 -18.94
C LEU A 23 -5.95 -1.61 -19.10
N ALA A 24 -6.25 -2.05 -20.33
CA ALA A 24 -6.69 -3.41 -20.61
C ALA A 24 -5.61 -4.46 -20.31
N GLN A 25 -4.35 -4.08 -20.29
CA GLN A 25 -3.20 -4.96 -20.05
C GLN A 25 -2.69 -4.88 -18.60
N THR A 26 -3.20 -3.94 -17.80
CA THR A 26 -2.74 -3.78 -16.42
C THR A 26 -3.06 -5.02 -15.57
N PRO A 27 -2.16 -5.45 -14.67
CA PRO A 27 -2.40 -6.57 -13.76
C PRO A 27 -3.28 -6.17 -12.57
N MET A 28 -4.34 -5.41 -12.82
CA MET A 28 -5.29 -4.96 -11.81
C MET A 28 -6.56 -5.77 -11.83
N ARG A 29 -7.13 -5.99 -10.66
CA ARG A 29 -8.37 -6.73 -10.47
C ARG A 29 -9.22 -6.10 -9.38
N LEU A 30 -10.52 -5.95 -9.64
CA LEU A 30 -11.49 -5.70 -8.59
C LEU A 30 -11.84 -7.03 -7.92
N VAL A 31 -11.71 -7.09 -6.61
CA VAL A 31 -11.99 -8.29 -5.82
C VAL A 31 -12.72 -7.90 -4.54
N ASP A 32 -13.58 -8.79 -4.06
CA ASP A 32 -14.11 -8.73 -2.71
C ASP A 32 -13.07 -9.30 -1.75
N ARG A 33 -12.96 -8.70 -0.58
CA ARG A 33 -12.05 -9.13 0.49
C ARG A 33 -12.75 -9.01 1.84
N ASP A 34 -12.33 -9.88 2.75
CA ASP A 34 -12.73 -9.75 4.15
C ASP A 34 -12.22 -8.45 4.75
N ASP A 35 -12.93 -7.94 5.74
CA ASP A 35 -12.49 -6.78 6.51
C ASP A 35 -11.12 -7.05 7.14
N PRO A 36 -10.22 -6.04 7.17
CA PRO A 36 -8.91 -6.21 7.75
C PRO A 36 -9.02 -6.40 9.27
N GLY A 37 -8.28 -7.38 9.78
CA GLY A 37 -8.05 -7.50 11.22
C GLY A 37 -6.86 -6.63 11.67
N PHE A 38 -6.51 -6.76 12.97
CA PHE A 38 -5.28 -6.15 13.48
C PHE A 38 -4.09 -7.06 13.19
N LEU A 39 -3.12 -6.57 12.42
CA LEU A 39 -1.88 -7.30 12.18
C LEU A 39 -0.93 -7.18 13.40
N LEU A 40 -0.94 -6.03 14.05
CA LEU A 40 -0.23 -5.76 15.30
C LEU A 40 -1.21 -5.24 16.34
N PRO A 41 -0.95 -5.46 17.66
CA PRO A 41 -1.90 -5.12 18.71
C PRO A 41 -2.12 -3.60 18.88
N ASP A 42 -1.19 -2.77 18.43
CA ASP A 42 -1.26 -1.30 18.48
C ASP A 42 -1.87 -0.66 17.22
N TRP A 43 -2.31 -1.49 16.26
CA TRP A 43 -2.92 -0.98 15.04
C TRP A 43 -4.38 -0.60 15.22
N VAL A 44 -4.86 0.23 14.29
CA VAL A 44 -6.27 0.64 14.21
C VAL A 44 -6.84 0.24 12.85
N VAL A 45 -8.15 -0.04 12.82
CA VAL A 45 -8.89 -0.21 11.57
C VAL A 45 -9.60 1.10 11.26
N THR A 46 -9.46 1.55 10.03
CA THR A 46 -10.07 2.79 9.55
C THR A 46 -10.98 2.52 8.37
N ARG A 47 -12.02 3.34 8.21
CA ARG A 47 -12.90 3.35 7.05
C ARG A 47 -12.58 4.56 6.19
N PRO A 48 -12.06 4.36 4.95
CA PRO A 48 -11.77 5.44 4.04
C PRO A 48 -13.01 6.30 3.73
N ARG A 49 -12.81 7.61 3.71
CA ARG A 49 -13.82 8.59 3.26
C ARG A 49 -13.49 9.13 1.89
N LEU A 50 -12.22 9.42 1.67
CA LEU A 50 -11.68 9.88 0.40
C LEU A 50 -10.31 9.27 0.21
N THR A 51 -10.01 8.87 -1.00
CA THR A 51 -8.69 8.41 -1.41
C THR A 51 -8.28 9.15 -2.67
N GLY A 52 -7.16 9.85 -2.60
CA GLY A 52 -6.54 10.50 -3.75
C GLY A 52 -5.88 9.48 -4.68
N ILE A 53 -5.73 9.88 -5.94
CA ILE A 53 -4.95 9.14 -6.93
C ILE A 53 -3.64 9.90 -7.16
N CYS A 54 -2.55 9.31 -6.72
CA CYS A 54 -1.20 9.87 -6.88
C CYS A 54 -0.58 9.48 -8.23
N GLY A 55 0.44 10.21 -8.65
CA GLY A 55 1.24 9.84 -9.81
C GLY A 55 1.94 8.48 -9.66
N SER A 56 2.26 8.06 -8.44
CA SER A 56 2.81 6.72 -8.15
C SER A 56 1.79 5.60 -8.36
N ASP A 57 0.50 5.83 -8.09
CA ASP A 57 -0.56 4.88 -8.44
C ASP A 57 -0.66 4.72 -9.96
N ALA A 58 -0.63 5.84 -10.70
CA ALA A 58 -0.64 5.81 -12.16
C ALA A 58 0.56 5.04 -12.74
N LYS A 59 1.76 5.25 -12.19
CA LYS A 59 2.95 4.48 -12.60
C LYS A 59 2.77 2.98 -12.39
N GLN A 60 2.15 2.58 -11.29
CA GLN A 60 1.84 1.17 -11.03
C GLN A 60 0.80 0.64 -12.02
N VAL A 61 -0.28 1.39 -12.24
CA VAL A 61 -1.34 1.00 -13.18
C VAL A 61 -0.78 0.79 -14.58
N PHE A 62 0.08 1.67 -15.05
CA PHE A 62 0.67 1.60 -16.39
C PHE A 62 1.98 0.81 -16.43
N MET A 63 2.42 0.25 -15.31
CA MET A 63 3.68 -0.50 -15.17
C MET A 63 4.90 0.31 -15.63
N ASP A 64 4.88 1.61 -15.38
CA ASP A 64 5.97 2.54 -15.75
C ASP A 64 7.06 2.57 -14.65
N TRP A 65 7.76 1.45 -14.53
CA TRP A 65 8.82 1.23 -13.52
C TRP A 65 10.23 1.30 -14.11
N GLY A 66 10.35 1.66 -15.38
CA GLY A 66 11.56 1.43 -16.13
C GLY A 66 11.75 -0.05 -16.48
N ASP A 67 12.95 -0.44 -16.82
CA ASP A 67 13.24 -1.84 -17.15
C ASP A 67 13.20 -2.71 -15.87
N VAL A 68 12.03 -3.28 -15.59
CA VAL A 68 11.85 -4.21 -14.45
C VAL A 68 12.55 -5.57 -14.66
N ALA A 69 12.99 -5.88 -15.87
CA ALA A 69 13.79 -7.07 -16.14
C ALA A 69 15.25 -6.86 -15.73
N SER A 70 15.72 -5.60 -15.70
CA SER A 70 17.08 -5.29 -15.27
C SER A 70 17.31 -5.76 -13.83
N PRO A 71 18.39 -6.50 -13.56
CA PRO A 71 18.77 -6.88 -12.20
C PRO A 71 19.08 -5.66 -11.32
N ASP A 72 19.52 -4.57 -11.95
CA ASP A 72 19.93 -3.34 -11.27
C ASP A 72 18.77 -2.37 -10.99
N ASN A 73 17.54 -2.73 -11.37
CA ASN A 73 16.39 -1.87 -11.08
C ASN A 73 16.08 -1.88 -9.57
N PRO A 74 16.34 -0.78 -8.84
CA PRO A 74 16.17 -0.74 -7.40
C PRO A 74 14.71 -0.90 -6.97
N MET A 75 13.76 -0.63 -7.87
CA MET A 75 12.33 -0.74 -7.56
C MET A 75 11.91 -2.15 -7.15
N LYS A 76 12.61 -3.18 -7.62
CA LYS A 76 12.34 -4.57 -7.22
C LYS A 76 12.49 -4.83 -5.73
N ALA A 77 13.40 -4.11 -5.08
CA ALA A 77 13.66 -4.28 -3.65
C ALA A 77 12.66 -3.53 -2.76
N PHE A 78 11.88 -2.62 -3.33
CA PHE A 78 11.09 -1.68 -2.55
C PHE A 78 9.60 -1.98 -2.49
N PHE A 79 9.09 -2.98 -3.19
CA PHE A 79 7.66 -3.30 -3.16
C PHE A 79 7.37 -4.79 -3.18
N SER A 80 6.21 -5.15 -2.70
CA SER A 80 5.69 -6.52 -2.68
C SER A 80 4.35 -6.60 -3.42
N LEU A 81 4.14 -7.69 -4.15
CA LEU A 81 2.89 -7.99 -4.85
C LEU A 81 2.27 -9.29 -4.29
N PRO A 82 0.96 -9.44 -4.31
CA PRO A 82 -0.06 -8.48 -4.69
C PRO A 82 -0.25 -7.36 -3.67
N GLN A 83 -0.74 -6.19 -4.10
CA GLN A 83 -1.00 -5.05 -3.21
C GLN A 83 -2.33 -4.37 -3.53
N VAL A 84 -2.84 -3.60 -2.57
CA VAL A 84 -3.98 -2.70 -2.76
C VAL A 84 -3.43 -1.29 -2.92
N LEU A 85 -3.74 -0.64 -4.05
CA LEU A 85 -3.29 0.72 -4.34
C LEU A 85 -4.03 1.76 -3.50
N GLY A 86 -3.44 2.95 -3.41
CA GLY A 86 -3.96 4.10 -2.70
C GLY A 86 -3.27 4.35 -1.37
N HIS A 87 -2.75 5.57 -1.21
CA HIS A 87 -1.97 5.97 -0.04
C HIS A 87 -2.22 7.42 0.38
N GLU A 88 -3.10 8.15 -0.32
CA GLU A 88 -3.54 9.50 0.02
C GLU A 88 -4.96 9.41 0.62
N VAL A 89 -5.07 9.01 1.87
CA VAL A 89 -6.35 8.58 2.46
C VAL A 89 -6.75 9.47 3.63
N VAL A 90 -7.99 9.95 3.60
CA VAL A 90 -8.72 10.45 4.77
C VAL A 90 -9.71 9.39 5.20
N ALA A 91 -9.71 9.04 6.48
CA ALA A 91 -10.53 7.96 7.00
C ALA A 91 -11.06 8.26 8.40
N ASP A 92 -12.08 7.54 8.80
CA ASP A 92 -12.55 7.52 10.20
C ASP A 92 -12.07 6.23 10.89
N VAL A 93 -11.62 6.34 12.13
CA VAL A 93 -11.25 5.18 12.96
C VAL A 93 -12.52 4.41 13.31
N VAL A 94 -12.55 3.11 13.02
CA VAL A 94 -13.72 2.25 13.29
C VAL A 94 -13.44 1.18 14.33
N ALA A 95 -12.18 0.80 14.54
CA ALA A 95 -11.78 -0.11 15.61
C ALA A 95 -10.35 0.15 16.04
N LEU A 96 -10.07 -0.14 17.31
CA LEU A 96 -8.75 0.00 17.93
C LEU A 96 -8.23 -1.36 18.34
N GLY A 97 -6.98 -1.64 18.06
CA GLY A 97 -6.27 -2.77 18.64
C GLY A 97 -6.09 -2.60 20.16
N PRO A 98 -5.87 -3.68 20.90
CA PRO A 98 -5.86 -3.65 22.37
C PRO A 98 -4.74 -2.77 22.97
N GLU A 99 -3.71 -2.46 22.21
CA GLU A 99 -2.59 -1.63 22.64
C GLU A 99 -2.53 -0.28 21.91
N ALA A 100 -3.53 0.03 21.06
CA ALA A 100 -3.61 1.30 20.37
C ALA A 100 -3.77 2.47 21.35
N LYS A 101 -3.08 3.58 21.07
CA LYS A 101 -3.07 4.77 21.93
C LYS A 101 -3.19 6.04 21.10
N GLY A 102 -3.76 7.09 21.71
CA GLY A 102 -3.81 8.43 21.13
C GLY A 102 -4.87 8.61 20.05
N LEU A 103 -5.74 7.64 19.84
CA LEU A 103 -6.90 7.70 18.94
C LEU A 103 -8.13 7.11 19.61
N GLU A 104 -9.31 7.56 19.17
CA GLU A 104 -10.61 7.05 19.59
C GLU A 104 -11.43 6.61 18.36
N VAL A 105 -12.38 5.68 18.58
CA VAL A 105 -13.34 5.32 17.52
C VAL A 105 -14.18 6.54 17.14
N GLY A 106 -14.22 6.87 15.86
CA GLY A 106 -14.87 8.06 15.33
C GLY A 106 -13.90 9.18 14.97
N ASP A 107 -12.66 9.12 15.39
CA ASP A 107 -11.65 10.11 15.00
C ASP A 107 -11.45 10.13 13.49
N ARG A 108 -11.30 11.34 12.94
CA ARG A 108 -10.91 11.53 11.55
C ARG A 108 -9.41 11.67 11.43
N VAL A 109 -8.82 10.84 10.61
CA VAL A 109 -7.37 10.73 10.45
C VAL A 109 -6.95 10.86 8.98
N VAL A 110 -5.72 11.29 8.77
CA VAL A 110 -5.02 11.24 7.49
C VAL A 110 -3.96 10.16 7.58
N LEU A 111 -3.90 9.29 6.59
CA LEU A 111 -2.89 8.25 6.54
C LEU A 111 -1.50 8.85 6.30
N ASN A 112 -0.55 8.57 7.18
CA ASN A 112 0.86 8.65 6.84
C ASN A 112 1.28 7.29 6.23
N PRO A 113 1.56 7.21 4.94
CA PRO A 113 1.77 5.92 4.28
C PRO A 113 3.13 5.27 4.60
N TRP A 114 4.07 5.97 5.23
CA TRP A 114 5.40 5.45 5.51
C TRP A 114 5.38 4.27 6.48
N LEU A 115 5.96 3.14 6.04
CA LEU A 115 6.12 1.93 6.84
C LEU A 115 7.50 1.92 7.52
N SER A 116 7.71 2.83 8.46
CA SER A 116 8.91 2.90 9.30
C SER A 116 8.94 1.79 10.37
N CYS A 117 9.94 1.77 11.25
CA CYS A 117 10.12 0.72 12.25
C CYS A 117 8.87 0.46 13.11
N ALA A 118 8.29 1.51 13.71
CA ALA A 118 7.17 1.35 14.63
C ALA A 118 5.94 0.70 13.98
N PRO A 119 5.39 1.22 12.86
CA PRO A 119 4.26 0.57 12.20
C PRO A 119 4.58 -0.83 11.65
N ARG A 120 5.86 -1.19 11.53
CA ARG A 120 6.29 -2.54 11.16
C ARG A 120 6.49 -3.48 12.33
N GLY A 121 6.33 -3.02 13.56
CA GLY A 121 6.62 -3.82 14.77
C GLY A 121 8.11 -4.15 14.92
N VAL A 122 9.00 -3.33 14.39
CA VAL A 122 10.45 -3.54 14.50
C VAL A 122 10.97 -2.90 15.77
N SER A 123 11.61 -3.70 16.63
CA SER A 123 12.27 -3.27 17.86
C SER A 123 13.63 -3.97 17.99
N PRO A 124 14.71 -3.26 18.36
CA PRO A 124 14.78 -1.80 18.52
C PRO A 124 14.58 -1.06 17.19
N ILE A 125 14.11 0.19 17.26
CA ILE A 125 13.95 1.04 16.08
C ILE A 125 15.32 1.48 15.56
N CYS A 126 15.42 1.75 14.25
CA CYS A 126 16.68 2.17 13.65
C CYS A 126 17.02 3.64 14.00
N PRO A 127 18.31 4.05 13.90
CA PRO A 127 18.74 5.39 14.28
C PRO A 127 18.03 6.54 13.52
N ALA A 128 17.56 6.30 12.30
CA ALA A 128 16.77 7.28 11.57
C ALA A 128 15.39 7.49 12.23
N CYS A 129 14.73 6.39 12.59
CA CYS A 129 13.44 6.45 13.28
C CYS A 129 13.54 7.06 14.69
N GLU A 130 14.64 6.82 15.40
CA GLU A 130 14.91 7.45 16.71
C GLU A 130 14.97 8.98 16.63
N ARG A 131 15.44 9.53 15.50
CA ARG A 131 15.50 10.98 15.24
C ARG A 131 14.22 11.53 14.62
N GLY A 132 13.23 10.68 14.27
CA GLY A 132 12.04 11.10 13.54
C GLY A 132 12.21 11.20 12.02
N ASP A 133 13.34 10.79 11.47
CA ASP A 133 13.64 10.79 10.03
C ASP A 133 13.04 9.55 9.35
N PHE A 134 11.72 9.36 9.45
CA PHE A 134 11.05 8.13 9.03
C PHE A 134 11.26 7.77 7.55
N SER A 135 11.43 8.76 6.69
CA SER A 135 11.72 8.56 5.27
C SER A 135 13.11 7.92 5.00
N LEU A 136 13.99 7.95 5.99
CA LEU A 136 15.31 7.34 5.94
C LEU A 136 15.37 6.01 6.71
N CYS A 137 14.22 5.42 7.05
CA CYS A 137 14.15 4.14 7.75
C CYS A 137 14.89 3.05 6.96
N SER A 138 15.77 2.32 7.63
CA SER A 138 16.52 1.21 7.02
C SER A 138 15.81 -0.15 7.16
N SER A 139 14.65 -0.20 7.79
CA SER A 139 13.97 -1.46 8.15
C SER A 139 12.78 -1.80 7.24
N PHE A 140 12.72 -1.26 6.02
CA PHE A 140 11.59 -1.44 5.09
C PHE A 140 11.39 -2.89 4.61
N ALA A 141 12.35 -3.78 4.88
CA ALA A 141 12.28 -5.20 4.54
C ALA A 141 12.25 -6.12 5.77
N THR A 142 12.12 -5.55 6.98
CA THR A 142 12.13 -6.31 8.24
C THR A 142 10.77 -6.23 8.96
N GLY A 143 10.57 -7.14 9.92
CA GLY A 143 9.33 -7.23 10.68
C GLY A 143 8.26 -8.11 10.02
N PRO A 144 7.06 -8.21 10.60
CA PRO A 144 5.99 -9.10 10.14
C PRO A 144 5.27 -8.62 8.88
N ILE A 145 5.46 -7.34 8.51
CA ILE A 145 4.85 -6.76 7.31
C ILE A 145 5.72 -7.05 6.09
N ALA A 146 5.11 -7.38 4.95
CA ALA A 146 5.82 -7.61 3.70
C ALA A 146 6.73 -6.43 3.33
N PRO A 147 7.86 -6.69 2.66
CA PRO A 147 8.77 -5.64 2.23
C PRO A 147 8.07 -4.53 1.47
N GLY A 148 8.48 -3.29 1.71
CA GLY A 148 7.94 -2.11 1.05
C GLY A 148 8.08 -0.86 1.90
N ILE A 149 8.19 0.30 1.24
CA ILE A 149 8.43 1.58 1.90
C ILE A 149 7.12 2.23 2.34
N HIS A 150 6.08 2.06 1.52
CA HIS A 150 4.78 2.68 1.71
C HIS A 150 3.65 1.67 1.68
N ILE A 151 2.62 1.95 2.47
CA ILE A 151 1.32 1.34 2.32
C ILE A 151 0.69 1.76 0.99
N GLY A 152 0.04 0.80 0.31
CA GLY A 152 -0.74 1.10 -0.89
C GLY A 152 0.06 1.44 -2.13
N THR A 153 1.39 1.41 -2.07
CA THR A 153 2.27 1.56 -3.23
C THR A 153 3.37 0.52 -3.29
N SER A 154 3.75 -0.04 -2.17
CA SER A 154 4.92 -0.92 -2.11
C SER A 154 4.80 -2.07 -1.11
N SER A 155 3.73 -2.13 -0.34
CA SER A 155 3.48 -3.20 0.61
C SER A 155 2.37 -4.13 0.13
N ASP A 156 2.42 -5.40 0.52
CA ASP A 156 1.46 -6.40 0.04
C ASP A 156 0.03 -6.14 0.55
N ALA A 157 -0.93 -6.66 -0.21
CA ALA A 157 -2.35 -6.48 0.06
C ALA A 157 -2.86 -7.22 1.31
N ARG A 158 -2.10 -8.14 1.88
CA ARG A 158 -2.50 -8.85 3.10
C ARG A 158 -2.31 -7.98 4.33
N SER A 159 -1.33 -7.10 4.25
CA SER A 159 -1.00 -6.23 5.36
C SER A 159 -1.96 -5.04 5.47
N MET A 160 -2.47 -4.50 4.34
CA MET A 160 -3.15 -3.20 4.36
C MET A 160 -4.05 -2.94 3.14
N PRO A 161 -5.36 -3.01 3.25
CA PRO A 161 -6.26 -2.53 2.20
C PRO A 161 -6.40 -1.00 2.26
N SER A 162 -5.72 -0.28 1.38
CA SER A 162 -5.82 1.18 1.30
C SER A 162 -7.03 1.66 0.51
N PHE A 163 -7.44 0.92 -0.52
CA PHE A 163 -8.71 1.12 -1.22
C PHE A 163 -9.78 0.12 -0.76
N ALA A 164 -9.91 -0.11 0.53
CA ALA A 164 -11.07 -0.83 1.01
C ALA A 164 -12.30 0.03 0.74
N ALA A 165 -13.23 -0.51 -0.03
CA ALA A 165 -14.51 0.14 -0.23
C ALA A 165 -15.23 0.25 1.12
N SER A 166 -15.73 1.43 1.40
CA SER A 166 -16.66 1.68 2.51
C SER A 166 -18.03 1.10 2.19
#